data_4c04afd4eca11a034b54ee5fedb7a1f3
#
_entry.id   4c04afd4eca11a034b54ee5fedb7a1f3
#
_cell.length_a   1.000
_cell.length_b   1.000
_cell.length_c   1.000
_cell.angle_alpha   90.00
_cell.angle_beta   90.00
_cell.angle_gamma   90.00
#
_symmetry.space_group_name_H-M   'P 1'
#
loop_
_entity.id
_entity.type
_entity.pdbx_description
1 polymer ?
#
loop_
_entity_poly.entity_id
_entity_poly.type
_entity_poly.pdbx_seq_one_letter_code
_entity_poly.pdbx_strand_id
1 'polypeptide(L)'
;PLFALLDPTYSGGCIVGAAREADMPAINEYLARPEVKNLMPADLVLAWAVKGEDYFGGRYALYALRSIDGKPAMDGASVATAQENYSQNGANAEVNLTMTANGTSQWAQLTGQNVGKPIAIVLDGLVYSAPNVNGKIEGGNSVITGNFTIQEAQDLANVLKSGKVPAPARIIQDQ
;
A
#
# COMPACT_ATOMS: atom_id res chain seq x y z
N PRO A 1 3.41 12.41 -23.75
CA PRO A 1 4.17 11.21 -23.39
C PRO A 1 4.16 11.03 -21.87
N LEU A 2 4.04 9.77 -21.42
CA LEU A 2 3.93 9.43 -19.98
C LEU A 2 5.05 10.06 -19.14
N PHE A 3 6.29 9.97 -19.60
CA PHE A 3 7.47 10.50 -18.91
C PHE A 3 7.60 12.03 -18.87
N ALA A 4 6.66 12.76 -19.45
CA ALA A 4 6.55 14.20 -19.23
C ALA A 4 5.71 14.53 -17.98
N LEU A 5 4.93 13.58 -17.49
CA LEU A 5 4.01 13.72 -16.34
C LEU A 5 4.47 12.90 -15.13
N LEU A 6 5.06 11.73 -15.39
CA LEU A 6 5.56 10.79 -14.38
C LEU A 6 7.10 10.82 -14.39
N ASP A 7 7.69 11.23 -13.28
CA ASP A 7 9.15 11.13 -13.09
C ASP A 7 9.50 9.69 -12.69
N PRO A 8 10.19 8.93 -13.55
CA PRO A 8 10.50 7.54 -13.26
C PRO A 8 11.55 7.44 -12.14
N THR A 9 11.42 6.41 -11.30
CA THR A 9 12.44 6.05 -10.33
C THR A 9 13.24 4.84 -10.83
N TYR A 10 14.55 4.92 -10.72
CA TYR A 10 15.47 3.86 -11.18
C TYR A 10 16.15 3.12 -10.02
N SER A 11 15.67 3.33 -8.79
CA SER A 11 16.32 2.84 -7.56
C SER A 11 16.05 1.36 -7.22
N GLY A 12 15.35 0.62 -8.10
CA GLY A 12 15.15 -0.82 -7.90
C GLY A 12 14.22 -1.18 -6.74
N GLY A 13 13.18 -0.42 -6.49
CA GLY A 13 12.15 -0.69 -5.48
C GLY A 13 10.78 -0.97 -6.08
N CYS A 14 9.76 -0.95 -5.24
CA CYS A 14 8.36 -1.09 -5.65
C CYS A 14 7.74 0.24 -6.18
N ILE A 15 8.46 1.36 -6.11
CA ILE A 15 8.01 2.66 -6.63
C ILE A 15 8.55 2.81 -8.06
N VAL A 16 7.65 2.94 -9.02
CA VAL A 16 8.00 3.08 -10.44
C VAL A 16 8.17 4.52 -10.88
N GLY A 17 7.63 5.47 -10.14
CA GLY A 17 7.76 6.89 -10.41
C GLY A 17 6.98 7.74 -9.43
N ALA A 18 7.08 9.05 -9.58
CA ALA A 18 6.32 10.02 -8.81
C ALA A 18 5.73 11.12 -9.72
N ALA A 19 4.55 11.63 -9.37
CA ALA A 19 3.87 12.65 -10.14
C ALA A 19 3.20 13.69 -9.25
N ARG A 20 2.91 14.85 -9.82
CA ARG A 20 2.06 15.86 -9.16
C ARG A 20 0.62 15.36 -9.14
N GLU A 21 -0.12 15.72 -8.11
CA GLU A 21 -1.53 15.36 -7.97
C GLU A 21 -2.35 15.73 -9.23
N ALA A 22 -2.12 16.90 -9.79
CA ALA A 22 -2.81 17.38 -10.98
C ALA A 22 -2.56 16.51 -12.24
N ASP A 23 -1.46 15.77 -12.28
CA ASP A 23 -1.09 14.93 -13.43
C ASP A 23 -1.59 13.48 -13.28
N MET A 24 -1.99 13.06 -12.08
CA MET A 24 -2.44 11.69 -11.79
C MET A 24 -3.60 11.22 -12.67
N PRO A 25 -4.66 12.03 -12.92
CA PRO A 25 -5.77 11.59 -13.79
C PRO A 25 -5.31 11.28 -15.22
N ALA A 26 -4.45 12.12 -15.79
CA ALA A 26 -3.92 11.92 -17.15
C ALA A 26 -3.02 10.67 -17.24
N ILE A 27 -2.22 10.40 -16.18
CA ILE A 27 -1.41 9.18 -16.08
C ILE A 27 -2.31 7.95 -15.98
N ASN A 28 -3.35 7.99 -15.15
CA ASN A 28 -4.30 6.89 -15.00
C ASN A 28 -5.01 6.56 -16.31
N GLU A 29 -5.45 7.60 -17.05
CA GLU A 29 -6.06 7.43 -18.37
C GLU A 29 -5.08 6.76 -19.36
N TYR A 30 -3.83 7.20 -19.37
CA TYR A 30 -2.80 6.60 -20.22
C TYR A 30 -2.55 5.13 -19.88
N LEU A 31 -2.41 4.81 -18.59
CA LEU A 31 -2.15 3.45 -18.11
C LEU A 31 -3.38 2.52 -18.30
N ALA A 32 -4.58 3.08 -18.38
CA ALA A 32 -5.82 2.34 -18.61
C ALA A 32 -6.02 1.92 -20.08
N ARG A 33 -5.25 2.46 -21.02
CA ARG A 33 -5.38 2.13 -22.45
C ARG A 33 -5.14 0.65 -22.69
N PRO A 34 -5.96 -0.02 -23.51
CA PRO A 34 -5.83 -1.46 -23.78
C PRO A 34 -4.45 -1.87 -24.29
N GLU A 35 -3.86 -1.05 -25.18
CA GLU A 35 -2.54 -1.30 -25.74
C GLU A 35 -1.43 -1.22 -24.68
N VAL A 36 -1.60 -0.41 -23.63
CA VAL A 36 -0.65 -0.32 -22.51
C VAL A 36 -0.87 -1.46 -21.52
N LYS A 37 -2.12 -1.75 -21.18
CA LYS A 37 -2.47 -2.87 -20.29
C LYS A 37 -2.00 -4.22 -20.82
N ASN A 38 -2.10 -4.45 -22.12
CA ASN A 38 -1.67 -5.70 -22.74
C ASN A 38 -0.15 -5.93 -22.69
N LEU A 39 0.63 -4.89 -22.43
CA LEU A 39 2.08 -4.97 -22.24
C LEU A 39 2.48 -5.23 -20.78
N MET A 40 1.54 -5.12 -19.85
CA MET A 40 1.80 -5.29 -18.42
C MET A 40 1.55 -6.74 -17.98
N PRO A 41 2.31 -7.25 -16.99
CA PRO A 41 2.01 -8.53 -16.36
C PRO A 41 0.59 -8.56 -15.80
N ALA A 42 -0.09 -9.71 -15.92
CA ALA A 42 -1.48 -9.87 -15.48
C ALA A 42 -1.65 -9.72 -13.95
N ASP A 43 -0.58 -9.97 -13.19
CA ASP A 43 -0.54 -9.85 -11.74
C ASP A 43 -0.04 -8.48 -11.23
N LEU A 44 0.21 -7.53 -12.15
CA LEU A 44 0.63 -6.17 -11.81
C LEU A 44 -0.59 -5.31 -11.48
N VAL A 45 -0.53 -4.66 -10.32
CA VAL A 45 -1.43 -3.57 -9.92
C VAL A 45 -0.62 -2.31 -9.66
N LEU A 46 -1.01 -1.22 -10.28
CA LEU A 46 -0.43 0.10 -10.03
C LEU A 46 -1.32 0.86 -9.05
N ALA A 47 -0.73 1.40 -8.00
CA ALA A 47 -1.46 2.14 -6.97
C ALA A 47 -0.67 3.37 -6.51
N TRP A 48 -1.39 4.47 -6.31
CA TRP A 48 -0.80 5.72 -5.81
C TRP A 48 -0.65 5.72 -4.30
N ALA A 49 0.37 6.41 -3.81
CA ALA A 49 0.47 6.76 -2.40
C ALA A 49 -0.74 7.61 -1.98
N VAL A 50 -1.18 7.47 -0.74
CA VAL A 50 -2.33 8.23 -0.19
C VAL A 50 -2.04 9.72 -0.09
N LYS A 51 -0.78 10.10 -0.01
CA LYS A 51 -0.32 11.49 0.07
C LYS A 51 1.00 11.70 -0.64
N GLY A 52 1.30 12.96 -0.95
CA GLY A 52 2.62 13.35 -1.45
C GLY A 52 3.71 13.13 -0.40
N GLU A 53 4.88 12.73 -0.84
CA GLU A 53 6.03 12.44 0.01
C GLU A 53 7.11 13.52 -0.11
N ASP A 54 7.68 13.93 1.02
CA ASP A 54 8.74 14.96 1.06
C ASP A 54 9.96 14.54 0.25
N TYR A 55 10.29 13.24 0.26
CA TYR A 55 11.38 12.68 -0.54
C TYR A 55 11.23 12.95 -2.05
N PHE A 56 9.99 13.03 -2.53
CA PHE A 56 9.67 13.35 -3.92
C PHE A 56 9.24 14.82 -4.12
N GLY A 57 9.56 15.70 -3.18
CA GLY A 57 9.17 17.11 -3.23
C GLY A 57 7.67 17.33 -3.22
N GLY A 58 6.95 16.56 -2.41
CA GLY A 58 5.49 16.62 -2.27
C GLY A 58 4.73 15.90 -3.38
N ARG A 59 5.41 15.15 -4.27
CA ARG A 59 4.76 14.35 -5.31
C ARG A 59 4.27 13.01 -4.77
N TYR A 60 3.27 12.46 -5.44
CA TYR A 60 2.67 11.18 -5.11
C TYR A 60 3.46 10.04 -5.78
N ALA A 61 3.89 9.08 -5.00
CA ALA A 61 4.57 7.89 -5.51
C ALA A 61 3.57 6.92 -6.17
N LEU A 62 3.94 6.35 -7.30
CA LEU A 62 3.22 5.27 -7.97
C LEU A 62 3.91 3.95 -7.67
N TYR A 63 3.20 3.06 -7.00
CA TYR A 63 3.68 1.74 -6.61
C TYR A 63 3.28 0.67 -7.64
N ALA A 64 4.21 -0.24 -7.93
CA ALA A 64 3.95 -1.48 -8.64
C ALA A 64 3.77 -2.61 -7.61
N LEU A 65 2.56 -3.13 -7.52
CA LEU A 65 2.18 -4.17 -6.58
C LEU A 65 1.89 -5.47 -7.33
N ARG A 66 2.17 -6.59 -6.67
CA ARG A 66 1.79 -7.90 -7.15
C ARG A 66 0.49 -8.33 -6.48
N SER A 67 -0.48 -8.70 -7.30
CA SER A 67 -1.78 -9.19 -6.83
C SER A 67 -2.15 -10.47 -7.59
N ILE A 68 -2.52 -11.51 -6.88
CA ILE A 68 -2.98 -12.76 -7.49
C ILE A 68 -4.49 -12.66 -7.68
N ASP A 69 -4.95 -12.80 -8.91
CA ASP A 69 -6.37 -12.71 -9.29
C ASP A 69 -7.06 -11.40 -8.86
N GLY A 70 -6.29 -10.29 -8.80
CA GLY A 70 -6.81 -8.98 -8.40
C GLY A 70 -7.23 -8.89 -6.92
N LYS A 71 -6.85 -9.87 -6.09
CA LYS A 71 -7.20 -9.92 -4.66
C LYS A 71 -6.00 -9.59 -3.80
N PRO A 72 -6.22 -8.95 -2.63
CA PRO A 72 -5.15 -8.78 -1.66
C PRO A 72 -4.74 -10.14 -1.09
N ALA A 73 -3.46 -10.28 -0.74
CA ALA A 73 -2.96 -11.49 -0.07
C ALA A 73 -3.59 -11.69 1.33
N MET A 74 -3.97 -10.59 1.98
CA MET A 74 -4.76 -10.55 3.22
C MET A 74 -5.76 -9.41 3.16
N ASP A 75 -6.91 -9.58 3.76
CA ASP A 75 -7.95 -8.57 3.90
C ASP A 75 -8.10 -8.10 5.36
N GLY A 76 -8.93 -7.07 5.57
CA GLY A 76 -9.17 -6.51 6.89
C GLY A 76 -9.86 -7.45 7.88
N ALA A 77 -10.50 -8.52 7.42
CA ALA A 77 -11.08 -9.54 8.30
C ALA A 77 -9.99 -10.32 9.07
N SER A 78 -8.76 -10.26 8.63
CA SER A 78 -7.59 -10.83 9.31
C SER A 78 -7.10 -10.01 10.51
N VAL A 79 -7.59 -8.76 10.67
CA VAL A 79 -7.21 -7.86 11.77
C VAL A 79 -8.24 -7.96 12.89
N ALA A 80 -7.79 -8.30 14.11
CA ALA A 80 -8.63 -8.33 15.29
C ALA A 80 -8.73 -6.95 15.94
N THR A 81 -7.58 -6.26 16.11
CA THR A 81 -7.53 -4.91 16.68
C THR A 81 -6.48 -4.05 15.96
N ALA A 82 -6.73 -2.76 15.96
CA ALA A 82 -5.78 -1.76 15.48
C ALA A 82 -5.85 -0.54 16.41
N GLN A 83 -4.71 0.00 16.80
CA GLN A 83 -4.61 1.16 17.68
C GLN A 83 -3.48 2.07 17.23
N GLU A 84 -3.76 3.35 17.18
CA GLU A 84 -2.74 4.38 17.00
C GLU A 84 -1.85 4.49 18.24
N ASN A 85 -0.59 4.78 18.04
CA ASN A 85 0.38 5.02 19.09
C ASN A 85 1.41 6.06 18.64
N TYR A 86 2.12 6.65 19.58
CA TYR A 86 3.29 7.45 19.26
C TYR A 86 4.50 6.53 19.15
N SER A 87 5.31 6.76 18.12
CA SER A 87 6.58 6.05 18.03
C SER A 87 7.45 6.39 19.25
N GLN A 88 8.29 5.47 19.66
CA GLN A 88 9.17 5.66 20.84
C GLN A 88 10.05 6.90 20.73
N ASN A 89 10.31 7.37 19.53
CA ASN A 89 11.10 8.58 19.26
C ASN A 89 10.25 9.87 19.25
N GLY A 90 8.91 9.76 19.44
CA GLY A 90 7.99 10.89 19.54
C GLY A 90 7.80 11.72 18.27
N ALA A 91 8.45 11.36 17.16
CA ALA A 91 8.42 12.17 15.95
C ALA A 91 7.22 11.84 15.03
N ASN A 92 6.80 10.58 15.00
CA ASN A 92 5.72 10.11 14.11
C ASN A 92 4.75 9.23 14.89
N ALA A 93 3.53 9.12 14.38
CA ALA A 93 2.56 8.16 14.87
C ALA A 93 2.73 6.82 14.13
N GLU A 94 2.30 5.75 14.77
CA GLU A 94 2.31 4.39 14.25
C GLU A 94 0.99 3.69 14.58
N VAL A 95 0.68 2.60 13.88
CA VAL A 95 -0.51 1.79 14.15
C VAL A 95 -0.08 0.40 14.57
N ASN A 96 -0.43 0.03 15.79
CA ASN A 96 -0.25 -1.32 16.32
C ASN A 96 -1.42 -2.21 15.89
N LEU A 97 -1.11 -3.35 15.31
CA LEU A 97 -2.06 -4.34 14.83
C LEU A 97 -1.97 -5.62 15.64
N THR A 98 -3.12 -6.19 15.95
CA THR A 98 -3.22 -7.59 16.39
C THR A 98 -4.09 -8.34 15.40
N MET A 99 -3.59 -9.45 14.88
CA MET A 99 -4.29 -10.30 13.95
C MET A 99 -5.25 -11.26 14.66
N THR A 100 -6.29 -11.70 13.96
CA THR A 100 -7.09 -12.85 14.39
C THR A 100 -6.23 -14.13 14.38
N ALA A 101 -6.70 -15.22 14.95
CA ALA A 101 -5.98 -16.50 14.92
C ALA A 101 -5.66 -16.96 13.49
N ASN A 102 -6.64 -16.85 12.58
CA ASN A 102 -6.43 -17.17 11.16
C ASN A 102 -5.49 -16.16 10.50
N GLY A 103 -5.68 -14.87 10.78
CA GLY A 103 -4.82 -13.79 10.29
C GLY A 103 -3.37 -13.96 10.71
N THR A 104 -3.11 -14.42 11.93
CA THR A 104 -1.76 -14.71 12.43
C THR A 104 -1.04 -15.74 11.55
N SER A 105 -1.73 -16.83 11.20
CA SER A 105 -1.15 -17.87 10.34
C SER A 105 -0.89 -17.35 8.92
N GLN A 106 -1.82 -16.61 8.37
CA GLN A 106 -1.68 -15.99 7.04
C GLN A 106 -0.54 -14.96 7.03
N TRP A 107 -0.44 -14.13 8.07
CA TRP A 107 0.60 -13.12 8.21
C TRP A 107 1.99 -13.72 8.34
N ALA A 108 2.12 -14.79 9.13
CA ALA A 108 3.38 -15.53 9.25
C ALA A 108 3.82 -16.15 7.92
N GLN A 109 2.88 -16.69 7.15
CA GLN A 109 3.18 -17.23 5.83
C GLN A 109 3.57 -16.12 4.84
N LEU A 110 2.79 -15.04 4.77
CA LEU A 110 3.02 -13.91 3.86
C LEU A 110 4.36 -13.23 4.14
N THR A 111 4.65 -12.92 5.41
CA THR A 111 5.93 -12.31 5.79
C THR A 111 7.10 -13.25 5.56
N GLY A 112 6.94 -14.54 5.85
CA GLY A 112 7.97 -15.55 5.62
C GLY A 112 8.35 -15.70 4.15
N GLN A 113 7.39 -15.56 3.23
CA GLN A 113 7.62 -15.64 1.78
C GLN A 113 8.19 -14.35 1.18
N ASN A 114 8.11 -13.23 1.91
CA ASN A 114 8.48 -11.90 1.42
C ASN A 114 9.61 -11.25 2.24
N VAL A 115 10.42 -12.02 2.95
CA VAL A 115 11.58 -11.49 3.66
C VAL A 115 12.50 -10.74 2.70
N GLY A 116 12.89 -9.53 3.06
CA GLY A 116 13.69 -8.61 2.24
C GLY A 116 12.90 -7.87 1.15
N LYS A 117 11.58 -8.09 1.07
CA LYS A 117 10.70 -7.39 0.13
C LYS A 117 9.68 -6.53 0.88
N PRO A 118 9.15 -5.46 0.28
CA PRO A 118 8.09 -4.68 0.88
C PRO A 118 6.74 -5.39 0.78
N ILE A 119 5.89 -5.19 1.80
CA ILE A 119 4.46 -5.53 1.78
C ILE A 119 3.68 -4.23 1.84
N ALA A 120 2.88 -3.95 0.82
CA ALA A 120 2.07 -2.75 0.77
C ALA A 120 0.77 -2.90 1.57
N ILE A 121 0.42 -1.86 2.33
CA ILE A 121 -0.86 -1.71 3.00
C ILE A 121 -1.70 -0.77 2.14
N VAL A 122 -2.72 -1.34 1.51
CA VAL A 122 -3.58 -0.65 0.54
C VAL A 122 -4.99 -0.55 1.07
N LEU A 123 -5.54 0.66 1.12
CA LEU A 123 -6.92 0.94 1.49
C LEU A 123 -7.53 1.85 0.42
N ASP A 124 -8.73 1.53 -0.05
CA ASP A 124 -9.41 2.25 -1.13
C ASP A 124 -8.55 2.46 -2.40
N GLY A 125 -7.70 1.48 -2.72
CA GLY A 125 -6.80 1.56 -3.87
C GLY A 125 -5.58 2.46 -3.68
N LEU A 126 -5.37 3.03 -2.49
CA LEU A 126 -4.26 3.91 -2.16
C LEU A 126 -3.26 3.21 -1.22
N VAL A 127 -1.98 3.41 -1.45
CA VAL A 127 -0.91 2.87 -0.60
C VAL A 127 -0.68 3.79 0.59
N TYR A 128 -0.91 3.28 1.79
CA TYR A 128 -0.66 3.99 3.05
C TYR A 128 0.76 3.79 3.55
N SER A 129 1.29 2.59 3.37
CA SER A 129 2.64 2.24 3.77
C SER A 129 3.11 1.00 3.00
N ALA A 130 4.41 0.85 2.81
CA ALA A 130 5.01 -0.32 2.17
C ALA A 130 6.32 -0.70 2.88
N PRO A 131 6.26 -1.13 4.16
CA PRO A 131 7.44 -1.48 4.92
C PRO A 131 8.12 -2.74 4.39
N ASN A 132 9.45 -2.75 4.47
CA ASN A 132 10.22 -3.96 4.18
C ASN A 132 10.02 -5.00 5.28
N VAL A 133 9.91 -6.26 4.88
CA VAL A 133 9.83 -7.39 5.80
C VAL A 133 11.23 -7.79 6.23
N ASN A 134 11.57 -7.57 7.49
CA ASN A 134 12.89 -7.92 8.04
C ASN A 134 12.99 -9.38 8.47
N GLY A 135 11.86 -10.06 8.64
CA GLY A 135 11.79 -11.46 9.02
C GLY A 135 10.35 -11.95 9.10
N LYS A 136 10.18 -13.29 9.22
CA LYS A 136 8.89 -13.90 9.43
C LYS A 136 8.26 -13.42 10.75
N ILE A 137 7.01 -13.00 10.73
CA ILE A 137 6.28 -12.52 11.92
C ILE A 137 5.26 -13.58 12.33
N GLU A 138 5.55 -14.32 13.40
CA GLU A 138 4.73 -15.44 13.87
C GLU A 138 3.73 -15.09 14.98
N GLY A 139 3.95 -13.95 15.67
CA GLY A 139 3.21 -13.60 16.88
C GLY A 139 1.85 -12.94 16.68
N GLY A 140 1.42 -12.69 15.44
CA GLY A 140 0.16 -12.02 15.15
C GLY A 140 0.09 -10.53 15.51
N ASN A 141 1.17 -9.97 16.05
CA ASN A 141 1.30 -8.54 16.32
C ASN A 141 2.20 -7.91 15.28
N SER A 142 1.81 -6.74 14.80
CA SER A 142 2.58 -5.99 13.82
C SER A 142 2.44 -4.49 14.06
N VAL A 143 3.39 -3.73 13.59
CA VAL A 143 3.37 -2.27 13.67
C VAL A 143 3.47 -1.70 12.27
N ILE A 144 2.51 -0.87 11.91
CA ILE A 144 2.58 -0.09 10.68
C ILE A 144 3.30 1.21 11.02
N THR A 145 4.48 1.37 10.47
CA THR A 145 5.25 2.60 10.55
C THR A 145 5.15 3.38 9.26
N GLY A 146 5.21 4.70 9.36
CA GLY A 146 5.17 5.61 8.23
C GLY A 146 5.33 7.04 8.71
N ASN A 147 5.33 7.99 7.79
CA ASN A 147 5.31 9.41 8.13
C ASN A 147 3.87 9.86 8.42
N PHE A 148 3.25 9.27 9.45
CA PHE A 148 1.87 9.56 9.84
C PHE A 148 1.83 10.66 10.89
N THR A 149 0.87 11.59 10.73
CA THR A 149 0.36 12.38 11.84
C THR A 149 -0.48 11.49 12.75
N ILE A 150 -0.72 11.92 13.99
CA ILE A 150 -1.59 11.15 14.90
C ILE A 150 -3.00 10.97 14.35
N GLN A 151 -3.53 11.98 13.67
CA GLN A 151 -4.86 11.90 13.05
C GLN A 151 -4.89 10.87 11.92
N GLU A 152 -3.86 10.86 11.05
CA GLU A 152 -3.75 9.85 9.97
C GLU A 152 -3.63 8.43 10.52
N ALA A 153 -2.86 8.23 11.60
CA ALA A 153 -2.73 6.93 12.26
C ALA A 153 -4.06 6.49 12.90
N GLN A 154 -4.79 7.43 13.51
CA GLN A 154 -6.12 7.17 14.09
C GLN A 154 -7.13 6.78 13.01
N ASP A 155 -7.17 7.50 11.91
CA ASP A 155 -8.06 7.19 10.78
C ASP A 155 -7.73 5.82 10.19
N LEU A 156 -6.45 5.51 10.00
CA LEU A 156 -5.98 4.20 9.54
C LEU A 156 -6.38 3.09 10.52
N ALA A 157 -6.18 3.28 11.83
CA ALA A 157 -6.57 2.32 12.85
C ALA A 157 -8.09 2.08 12.85
N ASN A 158 -8.89 3.12 12.70
CA ASN A 158 -10.34 3.02 12.62
C ASN A 158 -10.82 2.22 11.40
N VAL A 159 -10.24 2.46 10.23
CA VAL A 159 -10.54 1.72 9.01
C VAL A 159 -10.17 0.25 9.17
N LEU A 160 -8.99 -0.05 9.72
CA LEU A 160 -8.54 -1.43 9.97
C LEU A 160 -9.41 -2.17 10.98
N LYS A 161 -9.84 -1.50 12.08
CA LYS A 161 -10.76 -2.04 13.08
C LYS A 161 -12.13 -2.40 12.52
N SER A 162 -12.65 -1.57 11.62
CA SER A 162 -14.04 -1.72 11.14
C SER A 162 -14.22 -2.97 10.29
N GLY A 163 -13.15 -3.66 9.89
CA GLY A 163 -13.20 -4.75 8.94
C GLY A 163 -13.78 -4.35 7.56
N LYS A 164 -14.17 -3.11 7.44
CA LYS A 164 -14.61 -2.47 6.21
C LYS A 164 -13.39 -1.92 5.48
N VAL A 165 -12.40 -2.77 5.27
CA VAL A 165 -11.50 -2.53 4.17
C VAL A 165 -12.39 -2.73 2.95
N PRO A 166 -12.68 -1.67 2.18
CA PRO A 166 -13.42 -1.83 0.95
C PRO A 166 -12.70 -2.89 0.15
N ALA A 167 -13.49 -3.71 -0.50
CA ALA A 167 -13.03 -4.77 -1.38
C ALA A 167 -11.82 -4.31 -2.22
N PRO A 168 -10.96 -5.25 -2.61
CA PRO A 168 -9.73 -4.99 -3.36
C PRO A 168 -10.02 -3.99 -4.47
N ALA A 169 -9.05 -3.11 -4.74
CA ALA A 169 -9.16 -2.10 -5.77
C ALA A 169 -9.85 -2.71 -7.00
N ARG A 170 -11.13 -2.46 -7.12
CA ARG A 170 -11.83 -2.75 -8.37
C ARG A 170 -11.23 -1.76 -9.35
N ILE A 171 -10.53 -2.27 -10.32
CA ILE A 171 -10.39 -1.58 -11.58
C ILE A 171 -11.85 -1.38 -12.02
N ILE A 172 -12.37 -0.16 -11.87
CA ILE A 172 -13.64 0.21 -12.45
C ILE A 172 -13.38 0.20 -13.95
N GLN A 173 -13.78 -0.88 -14.61
CA GLN A 173 -14.03 -0.85 -16.01
C GLN A 173 -15.33 -0.07 -16.15
N ASP A 174 -15.22 1.22 -16.41
CA ASP A 174 -16.32 1.94 -17.04
C ASP A 174 -16.49 1.36 -18.45
N GLN A 175 -17.72 0.93 -18.71
CA GLN A 175 -18.18 0.47 -20.02
C GLN A 175 -18.10 1.60 -21.04
#